data_3b89cbce259d8bd28556bb065f5b1098
#
_entry.id   3b89cbce259d8bd28556bb065f5b1098
#
_cell.length_a   1.000
_cell.length_b   1.000
_cell.length_c   1.000
_cell.angle_alpha   90.00
_cell.angle_beta   90.00
_cell.angle_gamma   90.00
#
_symmetry.space_group_name_H-M   'P 1'
#
loop_
_entity.id
_entity.type
_entity.pdbx_description
1 polymer ?
#
loop_
_entity_poly.entity_id
_entity_poly.type
_entity_poly.pdbx_seq_one_letter_code
_entity_poly.pdbx_strand_id
1 'polypeptide(L)'
;MKLVKYLALVAIVALASCGGGTADQQSSSQSAKDSTATAQNEPAKPRINGTVTIAMNGDMMLGSLKPNRILPENDGKDLLRDTYEITRRADVACGNLEGVMADEGSTRKAPGPLSFSFMMPTKYVNLLVDAGYDFMGIANNHIFDFWDAGIQSTIKTLRDANIGVAGTKDCETSIKEINGVKYGFCAFGHEDYSLKTQDTATVKRVITGLRPQCDILIVCFHGGAEGTGCRHVPYGKEYFHGMDRGDVRQFGHMAIDCGADIVYGHGPHVPRGMELYNDHLIAYSLGNFCTLGMSTAGQTGYAPLLVAKIDGNGKFVEGKIHSFIQGHRTGPHRDANNLVAKDIRSLTLDDFKDNKLDIADDGTIKPKK
;
A
#
# COMPACT_ATOMS: atom_id res chain seq x y z
N MET A 1 50.89 19.15 19.23
CA MET A 1 51.11 19.84 20.51
C MET A 1 49.83 20.55 20.91
N LYS A 2 49.40 20.25 22.12
CA LYS A 2 48.37 20.73 23.02
C LYS A 2 47.04 19.95 23.00
N LEU A 3 47.04 19.03 23.93
CA LEU A 3 45.91 18.41 24.63
C LEU A 3 45.19 19.47 25.49
N VAL A 4 43.84 19.43 25.51
CA VAL A 4 43.11 19.98 26.68
C VAL A 4 42.04 18.99 27.08
N LYS A 5 42.22 18.42 28.28
CA LYS A 5 41.28 17.62 29.07
C LYS A 5 40.30 18.58 29.78
N TYR A 6 39.02 18.23 29.89
CA TYR A 6 38.18 18.74 30.99
C TYR A 6 37.35 17.62 31.62
N LEU A 7 37.44 17.65 32.92
CA LEU A 7 37.00 16.74 33.97
C LEU A 7 35.47 16.58 34.08
N ALA A 8 35.13 15.40 34.60
CA ALA A 8 33.84 15.03 35.18
C ALA A 8 33.55 15.75 36.50
N LEU A 9 32.30 16.03 36.78
CA LEU A 9 31.84 16.36 38.14
C LEU A 9 30.67 15.42 38.49
N VAL A 10 30.90 14.53 39.44
CA VAL A 10 29.95 13.66 40.14
C VAL A 10 29.47 14.43 41.36
N ALA A 11 28.18 14.54 41.56
CA ALA A 11 27.60 14.99 42.84
C ALA A 11 26.74 13.87 43.42
N ILE A 12 27.25 13.30 44.47
CA ILE A 12 26.58 12.36 45.39
C ILE A 12 25.96 13.21 46.52
N VAL A 13 24.67 12.99 46.82
CA VAL A 13 24.11 13.41 48.12
C VAL A 13 23.43 12.21 48.75
N ALA A 14 23.88 11.95 49.96
CA ALA A 14 23.52 10.79 50.80
C ALA A 14 22.41 11.13 51.82
N LEU A 15 21.58 10.13 52.05
CA LEU A 15 20.94 9.64 53.30
C LEU A 15 20.81 10.57 54.52
N ALA A 16 19.61 10.61 55.06
CA ALA A 16 19.39 10.57 56.49
C ALA A 16 18.13 9.78 56.87
N SER A 17 18.30 8.82 57.76
CA SER A 17 17.38 7.94 58.44
C SER A 17 16.95 8.54 59.78
N CYS A 18 15.78 8.13 60.25
CA CYS A 18 15.32 7.86 61.64
C CYS A 18 13.81 8.11 61.72
N GLY A 19 12.99 7.34 62.37
CA GLY A 19 13.04 6.25 63.32
C GLY A 19 11.61 5.99 63.79
N GLY A 20 11.32 4.77 64.09
CA GLY A 20 10.60 4.01 65.02
C GLY A 20 9.22 4.46 65.58
N GLY A 21 8.29 3.49 65.63
CA GLY A 21 7.08 3.53 66.44
C GLY A 21 6.20 2.32 66.16
N THR A 22 6.28 1.34 67.09
CA THR A 22 5.44 0.15 67.18
C THR A 22 4.08 0.47 67.78
N ALA A 23 3.00 -0.12 67.31
CA ALA A 23 1.89 -0.70 68.11
C ALA A 23 0.75 -1.26 67.23
N ASP A 24 0.55 -2.54 67.43
CA ASP A 24 -0.69 -3.32 67.63
C ASP A 24 -1.78 -3.47 66.61
N GLN A 25 -2.01 -4.74 66.41
CA GLN A 25 -3.09 -5.53 65.80
C GLN A 25 -4.51 -4.98 65.99
N GLN A 26 -5.29 -5.05 64.97
CA GLN A 26 -6.62 -5.69 65.06
C GLN A 26 -7.07 -6.16 63.64
N SER A 27 -7.34 -7.46 63.56
CA SER A 27 -7.94 -8.17 62.46
C SER A 27 -9.40 -7.79 62.31
N SER A 28 -9.81 -7.39 61.10
CA SER A 28 -11.20 -7.52 60.67
C SER A 28 -11.24 -8.00 59.23
N SER A 29 -11.63 -9.22 59.05
CA SER A 29 -11.96 -9.87 57.80
C SER A 29 -13.19 -9.17 57.19
N GLN A 30 -12.99 -8.46 56.07
CA GLN A 30 -14.09 -8.11 55.18
C GLN A 30 -13.86 -8.80 53.84
N SER A 31 -14.78 -9.72 53.52
CA SER A 31 -14.89 -10.40 52.24
C SER A 31 -15.05 -9.39 51.12
N ALA A 32 -14.05 -9.29 50.27
CA ALA A 32 -14.18 -8.60 48.96
C ALA A 32 -15.10 -9.45 48.09
N LYS A 33 -16.31 -8.93 47.84
CA LYS A 33 -17.16 -9.41 46.76
C LYS A 33 -16.48 -9.06 45.46
N ASP A 34 -16.07 -10.08 44.74
CA ASP A 34 -15.57 -10.03 43.39
C ASP A 34 -16.76 -9.64 42.48
N SER A 35 -16.86 -8.36 42.16
CA SER A 35 -17.76 -7.85 41.09
C SER A 35 -17.01 -7.86 39.80
N THR A 36 -16.94 -9.01 39.12
CA THR A 36 -16.66 -9.07 37.69
C THR A 36 -17.78 -8.38 36.94
N ALA A 37 -17.65 -7.06 36.81
CA ALA A 37 -18.43 -6.30 35.81
C ALA A 37 -17.92 -6.72 34.43
N THR A 38 -18.67 -7.61 33.77
CA THR A 38 -18.57 -7.80 32.33
C THR A 38 -18.87 -6.45 31.68
N ALA A 39 -17.80 -5.75 31.28
CA ALA A 39 -17.92 -4.60 30.36
C ALA A 39 -18.60 -5.14 29.10
N GLN A 40 -19.88 -4.84 28.93
CA GLN A 40 -20.56 -5.01 27.66
C GLN A 40 -19.83 -4.10 26.69
N ASN A 41 -19.06 -4.69 25.76
CA ASN A 41 -18.48 -3.98 24.64
C ASN A 41 -19.65 -3.46 23.79
N GLU A 42 -20.05 -2.21 24.01
CA GLU A 42 -20.88 -1.51 23.03
C GLU A 42 -20.10 -1.50 21.71
N PRO A 43 -20.73 -1.80 20.56
CA PRO A 43 -20.06 -1.72 19.27
C PRO A 43 -19.52 -0.30 19.09
N ALA A 44 -18.23 -0.19 18.77
CA ALA A 44 -17.60 1.11 18.56
C ALA A 44 -18.41 1.90 17.51
N LYS A 45 -18.67 3.18 17.79
CA LYS A 45 -19.38 4.05 16.87
C LYS A 45 -18.65 4.08 15.52
N PRO A 46 -19.38 3.93 14.37
CA PRO A 46 -18.75 4.02 13.05
C PRO A 46 -17.97 5.33 12.88
N ARG A 47 -16.79 5.27 12.28
CA ARG A 47 -15.92 6.43 12.05
C ARG A 47 -16.50 7.39 11.01
N ILE A 48 -17.26 6.84 10.04
CA ILE A 48 -18.01 7.61 9.05
C ILE A 48 -19.47 7.12 8.99
N ASN A 49 -20.36 7.96 8.52
CA ASN A 49 -21.74 7.59 8.24
C ASN A 49 -21.83 7.03 6.80
N GLY A 50 -22.37 5.82 6.66
CA GLY A 50 -22.57 5.19 5.35
C GLY A 50 -21.38 4.37 4.87
N THR A 51 -21.10 4.44 3.59
CA THR A 51 -20.03 3.68 2.91
C THR A 51 -19.21 4.58 2.02
N VAL A 52 -17.97 4.17 1.74
CA VAL A 52 -17.10 4.81 0.76
C VAL A 52 -16.59 3.80 -0.25
N THR A 53 -16.27 4.29 -1.44
CA THR A 53 -15.72 3.51 -2.55
C THR A 53 -14.26 3.90 -2.78
N ILE A 54 -13.40 2.88 -2.89
CA ILE A 54 -11.95 3.04 -3.08
C ILE A 54 -11.60 2.36 -4.40
N ALA A 55 -11.10 3.13 -5.37
CA ALA A 55 -10.52 2.61 -6.60
C ALA A 55 -9.03 2.36 -6.41
N MET A 56 -8.54 1.17 -6.80
CA MET A 56 -7.15 0.76 -6.63
C MET A 56 -6.66 0.04 -7.87
N ASN A 57 -5.42 0.30 -8.26
CA ASN A 57 -4.73 -0.42 -9.32
C ASN A 57 -3.27 -0.71 -8.97
N GLY A 58 -2.64 -1.56 -9.77
CA GLY A 58 -1.25 -1.96 -9.60
C GLY A 58 -0.25 -0.97 -10.19
N ASP A 59 0.80 -1.50 -10.80
CA ASP A 59 1.98 -0.76 -11.22
C ASP A 59 1.70 0.18 -12.40
N MET A 60 2.10 1.44 -12.26
CA MET A 60 1.99 2.49 -13.28
C MET A 60 3.36 3.06 -13.61
N MET A 61 3.80 2.86 -14.84
CA MET A 61 4.97 3.48 -15.43
C MET A 61 4.54 4.13 -16.75
N LEU A 62 4.24 5.43 -16.69
CA LEU A 62 3.55 6.19 -17.76
C LEU A 62 4.46 6.55 -18.94
N GLY A 63 5.67 6.01 -18.94
CA GLY A 63 6.70 6.25 -19.94
C GLY A 63 8.06 6.43 -19.30
N SER A 64 9.13 6.48 -20.12
CA SER A 64 10.48 6.71 -19.63
C SER A 64 11.28 7.59 -20.59
N LEU A 65 11.99 8.58 -20.03
CA LEU A 65 12.95 9.40 -20.76
C LEU A 65 14.32 8.71 -20.89
N LYS A 66 14.69 7.93 -19.87
CA LYS A 66 16.02 7.30 -19.71
C LYS A 66 15.93 5.93 -19.03
N PRO A 67 16.86 5.03 -19.29
CA PRO A 67 17.91 5.11 -20.31
C PRO A 67 17.35 4.97 -21.73
N ASN A 68 16.21 4.27 -21.89
CA ASN A 68 15.53 4.10 -23.15
C ASN A 68 14.32 5.02 -23.21
N ARG A 69 14.24 5.83 -24.26
CA ARG A 69 13.11 6.72 -24.44
C ARG A 69 11.89 5.95 -24.95
N ILE A 70 10.93 5.75 -24.06
CA ILE A 70 9.64 5.11 -24.33
C ILE A 70 8.54 6.04 -23.82
N LEU A 71 7.84 6.72 -24.72
CA LEU A 71 6.77 7.64 -24.37
C LEU A 71 5.46 7.17 -25.00
N PRO A 72 4.31 7.47 -24.36
CA PRO A 72 3.01 7.15 -24.90
C PRO A 72 2.72 7.94 -26.18
N GLU A 73 1.80 7.44 -26.96
CA GLU A 73 1.25 8.15 -28.12
C GLU A 73 0.51 9.42 -27.67
N ASN A 74 0.43 10.42 -28.54
CA ASN A 74 -0.26 11.68 -28.27
C ASN A 74 0.11 12.33 -26.92
N ASP A 75 1.37 12.15 -26.49
CA ASP A 75 1.86 12.66 -25.21
C ASP A 75 1.04 12.15 -24.00
N GLY A 76 0.43 10.97 -24.15
CA GLY A 76 -0.32 10.28 -23.10
C GLY A 76 -1.77 10.74 -22.88
N LYS A 77 -2.31 11.68 -23.68
CA LYS A 77 -3.65 12.24 -23.48
C LYS A 77 -4.76 11.19 -23.38
N ASP A 78 -4.60 10.06 -24.05
CA ASP A 78 -5.58 8.98 -24.06
C ASP A 78 -5.18 7.78 -23.19
N LEU A 79 -4.00 7.85 -22.54
CA LEU A 79 -3.36 6.73 -21.90
C LEU A 79 -4.23 6.06 -20.80
N LEU A 80 -4.98 6.85 -20.02
CA LEU A 80 -5.85 6.37 -18.95
C LEU A 80 -7.34 6.64 -19.23
N ARG A 81 -7.69 7.03 -20.45
CA ARG A 81 -9.06 7.48 -20.80
C ARG A 81 -10.14 6.46 -20.45
N ASP A 82 -9.91 5.18 -20.75
CA ASP A 82 -10.88 4.11 -20.53
C ASP A 82 -11.18 3.86 -19.05
N THR A 83 -10.33 4.40 -18.15
CA THR A 83 -10.46 4.24 -16.70
C THR A 83 -11.14 5.42 -16.01
N TYR A 84 -11.21 6.59 -16.64
CA TYR A 84 -11.69 7.85 -16.07
C TYR A 84 -13.07 7.75 -15.41
N GLU A 85 -13.99 7.04 -16.06
CA GLU A 85 -15.35 6.88 -15.56
C GLU A 85 -15.40 6.13 -14.22
N ILE A 86 -14.41 5.30 -13.95
CA ILE A 86 -14.33 4.48 -12.74
C ILE A 86 -13.55 5.23 -11.66
N THR A 87 -12.35 5.69 -11.96
CA THR A 87 -11.47 6.34 -10.99
C THR A 87 -12.05 7.64 -10.46
N ARG A 88 -12.64 8.46 -11.34
CA ARG A 88 -13.28 9.74 -10.95
C ARG A 88 -14.61 9.61 -10.21
N ARG A 89 -15.28 8.44 -10.29
CA ARG A 89 -16.53 8.18 -9.55
C ARG A 89 -16.31 7.59 -8.18
N ALA A 90 -15.15 7.01 -7.94
CA ALA A 90 -14.80 6.54 -6.61
C ALA A 90 -14.62 7.74 -5.66
N ASP A 91 -14.90 7.53 -4.36
CA ASP A 91 -14.68 8.55 -3.33
C ASP A 91 -13.19 8.85 -3.16
N VAL A 92 -12.33 7.85 -3.41
CA VAL A 92 -10.87 7.99 -3.44
C VAL A 92 -10.24 7.02 -4.45
N ALA A 93 -9.21 7.44 -5.17
CA ALA A 93 -8.47 6.62 -6.12
C ALA A 93 -6.97 6.55 -5.76
N CYS A 94 -6.42 5.34 -5.74
CA CYS A 94 -5.04 5.04 -5.35
C CYS A 94 -4.34 4.16 -6.39
N GLY A 95 -3.01 4.33 -6.54
CA GLY A 95 -2.17 3.49 -7.39
C GLY A 95 -0.75 3.38 -6.88
N ASN A 96 0.10 2.61 -7.59
CA ASN A 96 1.54 2.59 -7.40
C ASN A 96 2.24 3.26 -8.58
N LEU A 97 3.05 4.27 -8.32
CA LEU A 97 3.89 4.92 -9.32
C LEU A 97 5.25 4.24 -9.37
N GLU A 98 5.45 3.33 -10.30
CA GLU A 98 6.67 2.54 -10.42
C GLU A 98 7.71 3.24 -11.26
N GLY A 99 8.66 3.88 -10.60
CA GLY A 99 9.71 4.71 -11.17
C GLY A 99 9.72 6.12 -10.58
N VAL A 100 10.53 7.00 -11.16
CA VAL A 100 10.63 8.39 -10.73
C VAL A 100 9.94 9.34 -11.70
N MET A 101 9.42 10.46 -11.19
CA MET A 101 9.04 11.62 -11.99
C MET A 101 10.16 12.66 -11.92
N ALA A 102 10.94 12.76 -13.02
CA ALA A 102 12.01 13.73 -13.17
C ALA A 102 12.27 14.01 -14.66
N ASP A 103 12.75 15.21 -14.98
CA ASP A 103 13.05 15.60 -16.36
C ASP A 103 14.54 15.46 -16.67
N GLU A 104 15.39 15.40 -15.62
CA GLU A 104 16.83 15.29 -15.71
C GLU A 104 17.38 14.30 -14.67
N GLY A 105 18.56 13.76 -14.91
CA GLY A 105 19.24 12.85 -14.01
C GLY A 105 20.03 11.76 -14.75
N SER A 106 20.84 11.02 -14.02
CA SER A 106 21.53 9.82 -14.49
C SER A 106 21.11 8.63 -13.66
N THR A 107 20.87 7.50 -14.33
CA THR A 107 20.52 6.25 -13.62
C THR A 107 21.69 5.78 -12.78
N ARG A 108 21.39 5.22 -11.59
CA ARG A 108 22.39 4.56 -10.75
C ARG A 108 22.69 3.12 -11.19
N LYS A 109 21.80 2.53 -11.99
CA LYS A 109 21.93 1.15 -12.45
C LYS A 109 22.92 1.09 -13.62
N ALA A 110 23.88 0.16 -13.54
CA ALA A 110 24.79 -0.09 -14.67
C ALA A 110 24.02 -0.68 -15.85
N PRO A 111 24.40 -0.37 -17.11
CA PRO A 111 23.78 -0.97 -18.28
C PRO A 111 23.89 -2.50 -18.26
N GLY A 112 22.78 -3.18 -18.60
CA GLY A 112 22.73 -4.63 -18.66
C GLY A 112 21.39 -5.13 -19.18
N PRO A 113 21.30 -6.40 -19.62
CA PRO A 113 20.07 -6.94 -20.25
C PRO A 113 18.89 -7.03 -19.27
N LEU A 114 19.14 -7.04 -17.96
CA LEU A 114 18.13 -7.06 -16.89
C LEU A 114 18.14 -5.76 -16.07
N SER A 115 18.78 -4.71 -16.58
CA SER A 115 18.88 -3.42 -15.90
C SER A 115 17.81 -2.46 -16.43
N PHE A 116 16.71 -2.37 -15.71
CA PHE A 116 15.63 -1.45 -16.02
C PHE A 116 15.68 -0.24 -15.09
N SER A 117 15.46 0.95 -15.66
CA SER A 117 15.32 2.21 -14.93
C SER A 117 14.24 3.04 -15.60
N PHE A 118 13.41 3.68 -14.79
CA PHE A 118 12.25 4.42 -15.30
C PHE A 118 12.25 5.86 -14.80
N MET A 119 12.31 6.81 -15.76
CA MET A 119 12.22 8.25 -15.51
C MET A 119 11.05 8.80 -16.31
N MET A 120 9.93 9.01 -15.67
CA MET A 120 8.74 9.62 -16.27
C MET A 120 8.89 11.15 -16.32
N PRO A 121 8.50 11.81 -17.42
CA PRO A 121 8.43 13.28 -17.46
C PRO A 121 7.56 13.82 -16.32
N THR A 122 8.01 14.88 -15.63
CA THR A 122 7.23 15.47 -14.53
C THR A 122 5.84 15.92 -14.97
N LYS A 123 5.70 16.40 -16.20
CA LYS A 123 4.39 16.81 -16.79
C LYS A 123 3.36 15.69 -16.83
N TYR A 124 3.78 14.40 -16.77
CA TYR A 124 2.84 13.27 -16.77
C TYR A 124 2.07 13.10 -15.47
N VAL A 125 2.41 13.86 -14.43
CA VAL A 125 1.54 13.99 -13.26
C VAL A 125 0.13 14.45 -13.63
N ASN A 126 -0.01 15.25 -14.70
CA ASN A 126 -1.32 15.70 -15.19
C ASN A 126 -2.20 14.53 -15.67
N LEU A 127 -1.61 13.43 -16.15
CA LEU A 127 -2.36 12.23 -16.54
C LEU A 127 -3.03 11.57 -15.31
N LEU A 128 -2.35 11.62 -14.14
CA LEU A 128 -2.88 11.13 -12.89
C LEU A 128 -3.98 12.06 -12.34
N VAL A 129 -3.77 13.38 -12.42
CA VAL A 129 -4.77 14.39 -12.05
C VAL A 129 -6.02 14.24 -12.92
N ASP A 130 -5.84 14.14 -14.24
CA ASP A 130 -6.94 13.95 -15.18
C ASP A 130 -7.69 12.64 -14.97
N ALA A 131 -6.99 11.59 -14.50
CA ALA A 131 -7.62 10.32 -14.12
C ALA A 131 -8.29 10.35 -12.75
N GLY A 132 -8.08 11.40 -11.94
CA GLY A 132 -8.70 11.59 -10.62
C GLY A 132 -8.00 10.80 -9.51
N TYR A 133 -6.69 10.56 -9.60
CA TYR A 133 -5.95 9.91 -8.52
C TYR A 133 -5.71 10.86 -7.34
N ASP A 134 -5.97 10.34 -6.14
CA ASP A 134 -5.78 11.04 -4.87
C ASP A 134 -4.50 10.69 -4.17
N PHE A 135 -4.04 9.42 -4.30
CA PHE A 135 -2.84 8.91 -3.66
C PHE A 135 -2.00 8.05 -4.60
N MET A 136 -0.68 8.18 -4.46
CA MET A 136 0.31 7.31 -5.11
C MET A 136 1.27 6.71 -4.09
N GLY A 137 1.35 5.36 -4.08
CA GLY A 137 2.45 4.65 -3.46
C GLY A 137 3.70 4.81 -4.31
N ILE A 138 4.85 5.01 -3.65
CA ILE A 138 6.17 5.06 -4.31
C ILE A 138 7.17 4.09 -3.69
N ALA A 139 6.71 3.16 -2.85
CA ALA A 139 7.54 2.14 -2.23
C ALA A 139 7.76 0.96 -3.18
N ASN A 140 8.61 1.12 -4.18
CA ASN A 140 8.90 0.09 -5.18
C ASN A 140 10.39 0.07 -5.57
N ASN A 141 10.82 -0.97 -6.29
CA ASN A 141 12.21 -1.19 -6.69
C ASN A 141 12.75 -0.19 -7.74
N HIS A 142 11.92 0.72 -8.23
CA HIS A 142 12.30 1.72 -9.23
C HIS A 142 12.33 3.16 -8.72
N ILE A 143 11.84 3.43 -7.50
CA ILE A 143 11.83 4.81 -6.96
C ILE A 143 13.25 5.39 -6.74
N PHE A 144 14.25 4.55 -6.57
CA PHE A 144 15.65 4.95 -6.38
C PHE A 144 16.50 4.83 -7.65
N ASP A 145 15.91 4.62 -8.82
CA ASP A 145 16.62 4.47 -10.09
C ASP A 145 17.50 5.68 -10.44
N PHE A 146 17.13 6.86 -9.95
CA PHE A 146 17.82 8.13 -10.21
C PHE A 146 18.23 8.83 -8.91
N TRP A 147 18.68 8.03 -7.92
CA TRP A 147 19.20 8.50 -6.63
C TRP A 147 18.13 9.27 -5.82
N ASP A 148 18.56 9.88 -4.73
CA ASP A 148 17.69 10.71 -3.89
C ASP A 148 17.04 11.86 -4.66
N ALA A 149 17.75 12.44 -5.64
CA ALA A 149 17.21 13.48 -6.49
C ALA A 149 15.93 13.04 -7.23
N GLY A 150 15.89 11.78 -7.71
CA GLY A 150 14.70 11.20 -8.34
C GLY A 150 13.53 11.05 -7.35
N ILE A 151 13.80 10.58 -6.13
CA ILE A 151 12.80 10.48 -5.06
C ILE A 151 12.23 11.86 -4.74
N GLN A 152 13.09 12.85 -4.49
CA GLN A 152 12.65 14.21 -4.10
C GLN A 152 11.86 14.89 -5.21
N SER A 153 12.29 14.74 -6.48
CA SER A 153 11.55 15.23 -7.64
C SER A 153 10.16 14.60 -7.73
N THR A 154 10.05 13.30 -7.52
CA THR A 154 8.77 12.56 -7.54
C THR A 154 7.83 13.03 -6.43
N ILE A 155 8.33 13.11 -5.19
CA ILE A 155 7.55 13.58 -4.04
C ILE A 155 7.04 15.00 -4.28
N LYS A 156 7.93 15.89 -4.74
CA LYS A 156 7.57 17.29 -5.05
C LYS A 156 6.50 17.36 -6.14
N THR A 157 6.71 16.65 -7.25
CA THR A 157 5.80 16.65 -8.41
C THR A 157 4.39 16.19 -8.02
N LEU A 158 4.27 15.10 -7.25
CA LEU A 158 2.97 14.59 -6.79
C LEU A 158 2.30 15.57 -5.80
N ARG A 159 3.05 16.12 -4.85
CA ARG A 159 2.52 17.09 -3.86
C ARG A 159 2.06 18.40 -4.51
N ASP A 160 2.81 18.93 -5.46
CA ASP A 160 2.45 20.15 -6.20
C ASP A 160 1.15 19.95 -7.00
N ALA A 161 0.89 18.71 -7.44
CA ALA A 161 -0.35 18.31 -8.11
C ALA A 161 -1.49 17.93 -7.13
N ASN A 162 -1.31 18.16 -5.83
CA ASN A 162 -2.26 17.77 -4.78
C ASN A 162 -2.56 16.26 -4.74
N ILE A 163 -1.62 15.40 -5.12
CA ILE A 163 -1.69 13.95 -4.98
C ILE A 163 -0.92 13.56 -3.71
N GLY A 164 -1.58 12.83 -2.80
CA GLY A 164 -0.95 12.28 -1.61
C GLY A 164 0.09 11.24 -2.01
N VAL A 165 1.24 11.25 -1.37
CA VAL A 165 2.36 10.35 -1.67
C VAL A 165 2.92 9.73 -0.40
N ALA A 166 3.23 8.43 -0.45
CA ALA A 166 3.83 7.71 0.67
C ALA A 166 4.69 6.53 0.22
N GLY A 167 5.63 6.09 1.08
CA GLY A 167 6.36 4.83 0.89
C GLY A 167 7.87 4.89 1.08
N THR A 168 8.43 6.08 1.30
CA THR A 168 9.86 6.24 1.61
C THR A 168 10.07 6.81 3.02
N LYS A 169 11.29 6.77 3.52
CA LYS A 169 11.63 7.33 4.84
C LYS A 169 11.37 8.85 4.92
N ASP A 170 11.46 9.54 3.78
CA ASP A 170 11.19 11.00 3.71
C ASP A 170 9.69 11.31 3.56
N CYS A 171 8.89 10.31 3.27
CA CYS A 171 7.47 10.41 3.03
C CYS A 171 6.75 9.12 3.44
N GLU A 172 6.64 8.87 4.75
CA GLU A 172 6.10 7.61 5.27
C GLU A 172 4.60 7.46 5.03
N THR A 173 3.86 8.56 5.22
CA THR A 173 2.38 8.56 5.19
C THR A 173 1.83 9.80 4.50
N SER A 174 0.58 9.73 4.10
CA SER A 174 -0.19 10.87 3.60
C SER A 174 -1.61 10.86 4.15
N ILE A 175 -2.19 12.02 4.39
CA ILE A 175 -3.58 12.20 4.80
C ILE A 175 -4.22 13.23 3.89
N LYS A 176 -5.43 12.93 3.40
CA LYS A 176 -6.29 13.89 2.69
C LYS A 176 -7.70 13.83 3.26
N GLU A 177 -8.32 14.97 3.38
CA GLU A 177 -9.76 15.06 3.65
C GLU A 177 -10.50 15.28 2.33
N ILE A 178 -11.40 14.37 2.00
CA ILE A 178 -12.18 14.39 0.77
C ILE A 178 -13.65 14.21 1.17
N ASN A 179 -14.48 15.18 0.82
CA ASN A 179 -15.91 15.18 1.16
C ASN A 179 -16.21 14.93 2.66
N GLY A 180 -15.36 15.47 3.54
CA GLY A 180 -15.51 15.37 4.99
C GLY A 180 -15.05 14.03 5.59
N VAL A 181 -14.43 13.14 4.81
CA VAL A 181 -13.80 11.89 5.25
C VAL A 181 -12.29 12.03 5.18
N LYS A 182 -11.58 11.70 6.26
CA LYS A 182 -10.12 11.69 6.31
C LYS A 182 -9.59 10.34 5.91
N TYR A 183 -8.92 10.29 4.76
CA TYR A 183 -8.24 9.11 4.26
C TYR A 183 -6.76 9.17 4.64
N GLY A 184 -6.30 8.15 5.35
CA GLY A 184 -4.87 7.88 5.60
C GLY A 184 -4.35 6.90 4.56
N PHE A 185 -3.13 7.12 4.09
CA PHE A 185 -2.46 6.29 3.11
C PHE A 185 -1.01 6.05 3.52
N CYS A 186 -0.56 4.80 3.47
CA CYS A 186 0.84 4.44 3.58
C CYS A 186 1.19 3.30 2.63
N ALA A 187 2.47 3.24 2.24
CA ALA A 187 2.98 2.30 1.26
C ALA A 187 4.27 1.63 1.76
N PHE A 188 4.45 0.35 1.44
CA PHE A 188 5.60 -0.44 1.86
C PHE A 188 6.21 -1.18 0.66
N GLY A 189 7.53 -1.30 0.64
CA GLY A 189 8.27 -2.03 -0.38
C GLY A 189 9.16 -3.09 0.24
N HIS A 190 10.21 -3.50 -0.49
CA HIS A 190 11.19 -4.48 0.01
C HIS A 190 12.62 -3.93 0.03
N GLU A 191 12.86 -2.77 -0.56
CA GLU A 191 14.17 -2.15 -0.72
C GLU A 191 14.52 -1.21 0.46
N ASP A 192 15.82 -0.95 0.68
CA ASP A 192 16.31 -0.18 1.85
C ASP A 192 15.89 1.29 1.88
N TYR A 193 15.58 1.87 0.74
CA TYR A 193 15.09 3.24 0.62
C TYR A 193 13.56 3.38 0.84
N SER A 194 12.84 2.27 0.79
CA SER A 194 11.41 2.19 1.10
C SER A 194 11.16 1.87 2.57
N LEU A 195 9.94 2.07 3.03
CA LEU A 195 9.45 1.40 4.23
C LEU A 195 9.31 -0.09 3.91
N LYS A 196 9.99 -0.96 4.67
CA LYS A 196 10.07 -2.39 4.34
C LYS A 196 8.91 -3.20 4.90
N THR A 197 8.32 -4.05 4.06
CA THR A 197 7.32 -5.04 4.47
C THR A 197 7.88 -6.05 5.48
N GLN A 198 9.20 -6.34 5.40
CA GLN A 198 9.92 -7.26 6.30
C GLN A 198 10.25 -6.64 7.67
N ASP A 199 10.26 -5.30 7.79
CA ASP A 199 10.48 -4.61 9.07
C ASP A 199 9.15 -4.46 9.83
N THR A 200 8.79 -5.52 10.55
CA THR A 200 7.53 -5.60 11.30
C THR A 200 7.37 -4.49 12.34
N ALA A 201 8.48 -4.00 12.90
CA ALA A 201 8.46 -2.90 13.87
C ALA A 201 8.06 -1.59 13.19
N THR A 202 8.68 -1.27 12.04
CA THR A 202 8.31 -0.09 11.24
C THR A 202 6.88 -0.20 10.71
N VAL A 203 6.45 -1.37 10.19
CA VAL A 203 5.08 -1.57 9.73
C VAL A 203 4.08 -1.27 10.84
N LYS A 204 4.25 -1.86 12.02
CA LYS A 204 3.39 -1.62 13.19
C LYS A 204 3.39 -0.14 13.58
N ARG A 205 4.57 0.46 13.73
CA ARG A 205 4.70 1.88 14.11
C ARG A 205 3.96 2.80 13.17
N VAL A 206 4.16 2.63 11.85
CA VAL A 206 3.57 3.51 10.84
C VAL A 206 2.05 3.36 10.81
N ILE A 207 1.53 2.14 10.74
CA ILE A 207 0.09 1.89 10.62
C ILE A 207 -0.64 2.30 11.91
N THR A 208 -0.16 1.89 13.09
CA THR A 208 -0.80 2.25 14.36
C THR A 208 -0.68 3.74 14.67
N GLY A 209 0.40 4.40 14.23
CA GLY A 209 0.56 5.85 14.36
C GLY A 209 -0.35 6.66 13.43
N LEU A 210 -0.63 6.13 12.23
CA LEU A 210 -1.53 6.80 11.26
C LEU A 210 -3.01 6.56 11.58
N ARG A 211 -3.36 5.37 12.10
CA ARG A 211 -4.76 4.97 12.38
C ARG A 211 -5.60 6.02 13.13
N PRO A 212 -5.14 6.63 14.24
CA PRO A 212 -5.96 7.61 14.98
C PRO A 212 -6.13 8.96 14.26
N GLN A 213 -5.45 9.18 13.14
CA GLN A 213 -5.44 10.45 12.41
C GLN A 213 -6.39 10.47 11.22
N CYS A 214 -7.02 9.33 10.89
CA CYS A 214 -7.88 9.19 9.72
C CYS A 214 -9.13 8.38 10.03
N ASP A 215 -10.16 8.53 9.21
CA ASP A 215 -11.38 7.74 9.28
C ASP A 215 -11.19 6.40 8.55
N ILE A 216 -10.60 6.45 7.38
CA ILE A 216 -10.28 5.30 6.52
C ILE A 216 -8.78 5.21 6.32
N LEU A 217 -8.20 4.01 6.53
CA LEU A 217 -6.78 3.74 6.38
C LEU A 217 -6.52 2.74 5.24
N ILE A 218 -5.88 3.22 4.19
CA ILE A 218 -5.52 2.46 3.01
C ILE A 218 -4.03 2.13 3.08
N VAL A 219 -3.69 0.86 2.95
CA VAL A 219 -2.31 0.38 2.94
C VAL A 219 -2.01 -0.27 1.60
N CYS A 220 -0.93 0.14 0.93
CA CYS A 220 -0.45 -0.55 -0.24
C CYS A 220 0.95 -1.14 -0.03
N PHE A 221 1.33 -2.14 -0.85
CA PHE A 221 2.66 -2.71 -0.79
C PHE A 221 3.16 -3.19 -2.16
N HIS A 222 4.48 -3.12 -2.34
CA HIS A 222 5.20 -3.68 -3.49
C HIS A 222 6.09 -4.83 -3.00
N GLY A 223 5.69 -6.06 -3.28
CA GLY A 223 6.36 -7.26 -2.76
C GLY A 223 5.92 -8.53 -3.47
N GLY A 224 6.55 -9.65 -3.09
CA GLY A 224 6.37 -10.94 -3.75
C GLY A 224 7.30 -11.14 -4.96
N ALA A 225 7.50 -12.39 -5.36
CA ALA A 225 8.30 -12.75 -6.53
C ALA A 225 7.60 -12.37 -7.83
N GLU A 226 8.39 -12.10 -8.89
CA GLU A 226 7.89 -11.55 -10.14
C GLU A 226 7.64 -12.59 -11.23
N GLY A 227 6.69 -12.27 -12.10
CA GLY A 227 6.45 -12.98 -13.35
C GLY A 227 5.30 -13.99 -13.32
N THR A 228 5.00 -14.54 -14.49
CA THR A 228 3.84 -15.42 -14.71
C THR A 228 3.90 -16.74 -13.94
N GLY A 229 5.09 -17.18 -13.51
CA GLY A 229 5.29 -18.32 -12.61
C GLY A 229 4.98 -18.04 -11.13
N CYS A 230 4.76 -16.77 -10.76
CA CYS A 230 4.60 -16.32 -9.37
C CYS A 230 3.19 -15.78 -9.08
N ARG A 231 2.19 -16.32 -9.75
CA ARG A 231 0.80 -15.83 -9.64
C ARG A 231 0.08 -16.24 -8.36
N HIS A 232 0.48 -17.34 -7.75
CA HIS A 232 -0.09 -17.83 -6.49
C HIS A 232 0.51 -17.09 -5.29
N VAL A 233 -0.29 -16.96 -4.21
CA VAL A 233 0.12 -16.37 -2.94
C VAL A 233 0.62 -17.50 -2.03
N PRO A 234 1.94 -17.71 -1.88
CA PRO A 234 2.46 -18.79 -1.07
C PRO A 234 2.32 -18.51 0.43
N TYR A 235 2.58 -19.50 1.24
CA TYR A 235 2.88 -19.33 2.65
C TYR A 235 4.38 -19.09 2.82
N GLY A 236 4.75 -18.04 3.58
CA GLY A 236 6.13 -17.71 3.88
C GLY A 236 6.76 -16.73 2.89
N LYS A 237 8.09 -16.58 3.05
CA LYS A 237 8.86 -15.60 2.29
C LYS A 237 9.02 -15.97 0.82
N GLU A 238 8.96 -14.97 -0.03
CA GLU A 238 9.26 -15.07 -1.43
C GLU A 238 10.63 -14.49 -1.75
N TYR A 239 11.30 -15.06 -2.76
CA TYR A 239 12.61 -14.60 -3.23
C TYR A 239 12.60 -14.42 -4.74
N PHE A 240 13.23 -13.35 -5.22
CA PHE A 240 13.40 -13.10 -6.65
C PHE A 240 14.80 -12.56 -6.91
N HIS A 241 15.56 -13.20 -7.81
CA HIS A 241 16.98 -12.91 -8.05
C HIS A 241 17.82 -12.85 -6.76
N GLY A 242 17.53 -13.69 -5.78
CA GLY A 242 18.22 -13.75 -4.49
C GLY A 242 17.83 -12.66 -3.48
N MET A 243 16.95 -11.75 -3.83
CA MET A 243 16.41 -10.72 -2.93
C MET A 243 15.18 -11.25 -2.18
N ASP A 244 15.11 -10.96 -0.87
CA ASP A 244 13.93 -11.22 -0.03
C ASP A 244 12.80 -10.23 -0.43
N ARG A 245 11.72 -10.76 -1.02
CA ARG A 245 10.55 -9.99 -1.49
C ARG A 245 9.41 -9.95 -0.47
N GLY A 246 9.67 -10.46 0.73
CA GLY A 246 8.72 -10.48 1.85
C GLY A 246 7.82 -11.71 1.90
N ASP A 247 7.11 -11.84 3.02
CA ASP A 247 5.95 -12.70 3.20
C ASP A 247 4.70 -11.82 3.06
N VAL A 248 4.15 -11.79 1.85
CA VAL A 248 3.05 -10.87 1.51
C VAL A 248 1.76 -11.23 2.26
N ARG A 249 1.55 -12.53 2.60
CA ARG A 249 0.40 -12.97 3.38
C ARG A 249 0.52 -12.49 4.81
N GLN A 250 1.67 -12.69 5.45
CA GLN A 250 1.94 -12.21 6.80
C GLN A 250 1.82 -10.68 6.88
N PHE A 251 2.36 -9.97 5.87
CA PHE A 251 2.26 -8.52 5.81
C PHE A 251 0.81 -8.04 5.73
N GLY A 252 -0.01 -8.62 4.83
CA GLY A 252 -1.42 -8.26 4.67
C GLY A 252 -2.22 -8.43 5.96
N HIS A 253 -2.08 -9.59 6.62
CA HIS A 253 -2.73 -9.85 7.90
C HIS A 253 -2.27 -8.87 8.98
N MET A 254 -0.95 -8.67 9.12
CA MET A 254 -0.39 -7.72 10.10
C MET A 254 -0.88 -6.29 9.86
N ALA A 255 -1.01 -5.85 8.60
CA ALA A 255 -1.50 -4.52 8.30
C ALA A 255 -2.95 -4.33 8.76
N ILE A 256 -3.83 -5.31 8.52
CA ILE A 256 -5.21 -5.31 9.03
C ILE A 256 -5.22 -5.33 10.56
N ASP A 257 -4.45 -6.21 11.20
CA ASP A 257 -4.39 -6.31 12.67
C ASP A 257 -3.87 -5.01 13.32
N CYS A 258 -3.06 -4.23 12.60
CA CYS A 258 -2.61 -2.90 13.03
C CYS A 258 -3.61 -1.77 12.75
N GLY A 259 -4.74 -2.06 12.10
CA GLY A 259 -5.84 -1.13 11.90
C GLY A 259 -6.03 -0.61 10.48
N ALA A 260 -5.41 -1.23 9.46
CA ALA A 260 -5.74 -0.94 8.08
C ALA A 260 -7.18 -1.38 7.75
N ASP A 261 -7.91 -0.56 6.99
CA ASP A 261 -9.26 -0.89 6.54
C ASP A 261 -9.26 -1.68 5.23
N ILE A 262 -8.24 -1.48 4.41
CA ILE A 262 -8.05 -2.20 3.16
C ILE A 262 -6.55 -2.29 2.84
N VAL A 263 -6.14 -3.43 2.27
CA VAL A 263 -4.76 -3.65 1.81
C VAL A 263 -4.77 -4.06 0.35
N TYR A 264 -3.90 -3.45 -0.46
CA TYR A 264 -3.68 -3.91 -1.82
C TYR A 264 -2.20 -3.93 -2.17
N GLY A 265 -1.80 -4.91 -2.99
CA GLY A 265 -0.42 -5.14 -3.37
C GLY A 265 -0.20 -5.07 -4.87
N HIS A 266 1.06 -4.99 -5.23
CA HIS A 266 1.63 -5.04 -6.56
C HIS A 266 3.09 -5.51 -6.47
N GLY A 267 3.83 -5.57 -7.59
CA GLY A 267 5.22 -6.02 -7.64
C GLY A 267 5.46 -7.35 -8.35
N PRO A 268 4.57 -8.36 -8.28
CA PRO A 268 4.67 -9.55 -9.10
C PRO A 268 4.49 -9.31 -10.60
N HIS A 269 4.00 -8.13 -11.00
CA HIS A 269 3.65 -7.73 -12.37
C HIS A 269 2.59 -8.60 -13.03
N VAL A 270 1.89 -9.41 -12.23
CA VAL A 270 0.74 -10.25 -12.60
C VAL A 270 -0.30 -10.18 -11.48
N PRO A 271 -1.60 -10.26 -11.79
CA PRO A 271 -2.64 -10.34 -10.76
C PRO A 271 -2.49 -11.60 -9.91
N ARG A 272 -2.84 -11.48 -8.61
CA ARG A 272 -2.92 -12.57 -7.64
C ARG A 272 -4.32 -12.65 -7.02
N GLY A 273 -4.56 -13.70 -6.23
CA GLY A 273 -5.80 -13.88 -5.48
C GLY A 273 -6.05 -12.79 -4.44
N MET A 274 -7.28 -12.78 -3.92
CA MET A 274 -7.77 -11.86 -2.87
C MET A 274 -8.26 -12.65 -1.66
N GLU A 275 -8.22 -12.03 -0.49
CA GLU A 275 -8.68 -12.60 0.76
C GLU A 275 -9.57 -11.62 1.53
N LEU A 276 -10.58 -12.14 2.22
CA LEU A 276 -11.32 -11.41 3.24
C LEU A 276 -10.83 -11.84 4.62
N TYR A 277 -9.97 -11.03 5.23
CA TYR A 277 -9.38 -11.29 6.54
C TYR A 277 -10.00 -10.34 7.58
N ASN A 278 -10.60 -10.88 8.64
CA ASN A 278 -11.30 -10.11 9.68
C ASN A 278 -12.31 -9.08 9.12
N ASP A 279 -13.06 -9.48 8.07
CA ASP A 279 -14.01 -8.64 7.31
C ASP A 279 -13.37 -7.50 6.48
N HIS A 280 -12.04 -7.45 6.35
CA HIS A 280 -11.31 -6.49 5.53
C HIS A 280 -10.74 -7.14 4.28
N LEU A 281 -10.77 -6.43 3.15
CA LEU A 281 -10.28 -6.95 1.87
C LEU A 281 -8.77 -6.79 1.77
N ILE A 282 -8.09 -7.87 1.37
CA ILE A 282 -6.70 -7.90 0.96
C ILE A 282 -6.62 -8.34 -0.50
N ALA A 283 -6.11 -7.49 -1.39
CA ALA A 283 -5.78 -7.83 -2.78
C ALA A 283 -4.26 -8.00 -2.88
N TYR A 284 -3.76 -9.24 -3.07
CA TYR A 284 -2.32 -9.53 -2.93
C TYR A 284 -1.46 -9.05 -4.09
N SER A 285 -2.01 -8.90 -5.28
CA SER A 285 -1.39 -8.18 -6.38
C SER A 285 -2.43 -7.76 -7.40
N LEU A 286 -2.40 -6.48 -7.75
CA LEU A 286 -3.14 -5.94 -8.88
C LEU A 286 -2.29 -5.88 -10.14
N GLY A 287 -1.09 -6.49 -10.13
CA GLY A 287 -0.20 -6.62 -11.28
C GLY A 287 0.19 -5.30 -11.91
N ASN A 288 0.47 -5.33 -13.20
CA ASN A 288 0.67 -4.14 -14.02
C ASN A 288 -0.67 -3.49 -14.33
N PHE A 289 -0.69 -2.14 -14.41
CA PHE A 289 -1.90 -1.43 -14.84
C PHE A 289 -1.66 -0.58 -16.09
N CYS A 290 -0.60 0.22 -16.07
CA CYS A 290 -0.19 1.03 -17.20
C CYS A 290 1.34 1.13 -17.22
N THR A 291 2.02 0.13 -17.81
CA THR A 291 3.48 -0.03 -17.72
C THR A 291 4.13 0.00 -19.10
N LEU A 292 4.36 1.23 -19.60
CA LEU A 292 5.03 1.42 -20.89
C LEU A 292 6.48 0.97 -20.83
N GLY A 293 6.88 0.06 -21.69
CA GLY A 293 8.25 -0.47 -21.72
C GLY A 293 8.44 -1.78 -20.95
N MET A 294 7.39 -2.28 -20.30
CA MET A 294 7.36 -3.62 -19.74
C MET A 294 6.60 -4.58 -20.66
N SER A 295 6.73 -5.88 -20.41
CA SER A 295 5.96 -6.90 -21.15
C SER A 295 4.47 -6.78 -20.87
N THR A 296 3.67 -6.81 -21.91
CA THR A 296 2.19 -6.89 -21.84
C THR A 296 1.66 -8.23 -22.38
N ALA A 297 2.53 -9.25 -22.52
CA ALA A 297 2.15 -10.55 -23.05
C ALA A 297 1.47 -11.42 -21.98
N GLY A 298 0.34 -12.01 -22.33
CA GLY A 298 -0.41 -12.88 -21.41
C GLY A 298 -0.79 -12.15 -20.12
N GLN A 299 -0.59 -12.78 -18.96
CA GLN A 299 -1.02 -12.24 -17.67
C GLN A 299 -0.26 -10.99 -17.23
N THR A 300 0.93 -10.70 -17.79
CA THR A 300 1.61 -9.41 -17.52
C THR A 300 0.90 -8.22 -18.17
N GLY A 301 0.05 -8.48 -19.17
CA GLY A 301 -0.84 -7.50 -19.76
C GLY A 301 -2.18 -7.34 -19.04
N TYR A 302 -2.50 -8.17 -18.04
CA TYR A 302 -3.72 -8.05 -17.26
C TYR A 302 -3.64 -6.84 -16.32
N ALA A 303 -4.64 -5.97 -16.41
CA ALA A 303 -4.65 -4.67 -15.74
C ALA A 303 -5.96 -4.49 -14.94
N PRO A 304 -6.11 -5.14 -13.78
CA PRO A 304 -7.31 -4.97 -12.96
C PRO A 304 -7.40 -3.57 -12.37
N LEU A 305 -8.59 -2.97 -12.45
CA LEU A 305 -8.98 -1.81 -11.66
C LEU A 305 -10.01 -2.28 -10.64
N LEU A 306 -9.60 -2.38 -9.38
CA LEU A 306 -10.45 -2.83 -8.29
C LEU A 306 -11.16 -1.63 -7.67
N VAL A 307 -12.49 -1.71 -7.58
CA VAL A 307 -13.29 -0.77 -6.77
C VAL A 307 -13.85 -1.56 -5.59
N ALA A 308 -13.47 -1.19 -4.38
CA ALA A 308 -13.99 -1.75 -3.14
C ALA A 308 -14.90 -0.75 -2.44
N LYS A 309 -16.03 -1.21 -1.92
CA LYS A 309 -16.94 -0.47 -1.06
C LYS A 309 -16.78 -0.97 0.36
N ILE A 310 -16.49 -0.07 1.28
CA ILE A 310 -16.33 -0.36 2.71
C ILE A 310 -17.31 0.46 3.53
N ASP A 311 -17.69 -0.07 4.68
CA ASP A 311 -18.58 0.63 5.62
C ASP A 311 -17.81 1.60 6.55
N GLY A 312 -18.55 2.28 7.43
CA GLY A 312 -18.00 3.23 8.39
C GLY A 312 -17.06 2.64 9.44
N ASN A 313 -16.94 1.32 9.52
CA ASN A 313 -15.97 0.61 10.36
C ASN A 313 -14.77 0.09 9.55
N GLY A 314 -14.75 0.35 8.23
CA GLY A 314 -13.73 -0.13 7.32
C GLY A 314 -13.95 -1.56 6.82
N LYS A 315 -15.09 -2.19 7.15
CA LYS A 315 -15.39 -3.54 6.71
C LYS A 315 -15.82 -3.56 5.25
N PHE A 316 -15.36 -4.59 4.52
CA PHE A 316 -15.70 -4.80 3.13
C PHE A 316 -17.19 -5.14 2.95
N VAL A 317 -17.87 -4.40 2.09
CA VAL A 317 -19.31 -4.57 1.80
C VAL A 317 -19.50 -5.30 0.47
N GLU A 318 -18.91 -4.77 -0.57
CA GLU A 318 -18.93 -5.32 -1.94
C GLU A 318 -17.82 -4.68 -2.77
N GLY A 319 -17.53 -5.23 -3.94
CA GLY A 319 -16.55 -4.66 -4.86
C GLY A 319 -16.76 -5.09 -6.30
N LYS A 320 -15.91 -4.54 -7.16
CA LYS A 320 -15.88 -4.84 -8.59
C LYS A 320 -14.46 -4.86 -9.10
N ILE A 321 -14.07 -5.95 -9.72
CA ILE A 321 -12.87 -6.02 -10.56
C ILE A 321 -13.29 -5.60 -11.97
N HIS A 322 -12.88 -4.41 -12.38
CA HIS A 322 -13.01 -3.99 -13.75
C HIS A 322 -11.83 -4.54 -14.54
N SER A 323 -12.12 -5.41 -15.49
CA SER A 323 -11.10 -6.06 -16.33
C SER A 323 -10.61 -5.11 -17.41
N PHE A 324 -9.30 -4.91 -17.45
CA PHE A 324 -8.60 -4.21 -18.52
C PHE A 324 -7.42 -5.07 -19.00
N ILE A 325 -7.00 -4.87 -20.24
CA ILE A 325 -5.78 -5.41 -20.81
C ILE A 325 -4.96 -4.27 -21.34
N GLN A 326 -3.65 -4.23 -21.02
CA GLN A 326 -2.76 -3.20 -21.51
C GLN A 326 -2.48 -3.36 -22.99
N GLY A 327 -2.65 -2.28 -23.74
CA GLY A 327 -2.13 -2.13 -25.10
C GLY A 327 -0.68 -1.65 -25.09
N HIS A 328 0.09 -2.06 -26.08
CA HIS A 328 1.46 -1.57 -26.23
C HIS A 328 1.47 -0.05 -26.42
N ARG A 329 2.00 0.71 -25.44
CA ARG A 329 2.08 2.19 -25.44
C ARG A 329 0.75 2.96 -25.44
N THR A 330 -0.38 2.27 -25.34
CA THR A 330 -1.72 2.87 -25.36
C THR A 330 -2.48 2.75 -24.04
N GLY A 331 -1.87 2.12 -23.03
CA GLY A 331 -2.47 1.96 -21.70
C GLY A 331 -3.51 0.85 -21.59
N PRO A 332 -4.31 0.85 -20.49
CA PRO A 332 -5.32 -0.16 -20.23
C PRO A 332 -6.59 0.07 -21.08
N HIS A 333 -7.05 -0.98 -21.76
CA HIS A 333 -8.31 -1.00 -22.51
C HIS A 333 -9.29 -2.01 -21.89
N ARG A 334 -10.59 -1.70 -21.93
CA ARG A 334 -11.62 -2.58 -21.35
C ARG A 334 -11.59 -3.97 -21.99
N ASP A 335 -11.58 -4.98 -21.13
CA ASP A 335 -11.72 -6.38 -21.53
C ASP A 335 -13.19 -6.83 -21.42
N ALA A 336 -13.87 -6.92 -22.55
CA ALA A 336 -15.27 -7.33 -22.64
C ALA A 336 -15.52 -8.79 -22.18
N ASN A 337 -14.46 -9.61 -22.15
CA ASN A 337 -14.56 -11.03 -21.77
C ASN A 337 -14.34 -11.25 -20.26
N ASN A 338 -13.99 -10.21 -19.51
CA ASN A 338 -13.68 -10.24 -18.09
C ASN A 338 -12.58 -11.29 -17.74
N LEU A 339 -11.59 -11.46 -18.60
CA LEU A 339 -10.53 -12.47 -18.43
C LEU A 339 -9.75 -12.23 -17.13
N VAL A 340 -9.49 -10.95 -16.81
CA VAL A 340 -8.74 -10.57 -15.60
C VAL A 340 -9.52 -10.92 -14.33
N ALA A 341 -10.83 -10.64 -14.29
CA ALA A 341 -11.68 -10.97 -13.16
C ALA A 341 -11.80 -12.48 -12.95
N LYS A 342 -11.98 -13.24 -14.04
CA LYS A 342 -12.02 -14.72 -14.01
C LYS A 342 -10.71 -15.32 -13.53
N ASP A 343 -9.60 -14.73 -13.93
CA ASP A 343 -8.26 -15.14 -13.53
C ASP A 343 -8.03 -14.93 -12.02
N ILE A 344 -8.34 -13.75 -11.50
CA ILE A 344 -8.25 -13.43 -10.07
C ILE A 344 -9.19 -14.34 -9.26
N ARG A 345 -10.40 -14.61 -9.76
CA ARG A 345 -11.33 -15.58 -9.14
C ARG A 345 -10.69 -16.96 -9.00
N SER A 346 -10.10 -17.49 -10.08
CA SER A 346 -9.45 -18.80 -10.04
C SER A 346 -8.35 -18.85 -9.01
N LEU A 347 -7.44 -17.85 -9.03
CA LEU A 347 -6.33 -17.74 -8.07
C LEU A 347 -6.84 -17.62 -6.62
N THR A 348 -7.93 -16.87 -6.42
CA THR A 348 -8.55 -16.70 -5.09
C THR A 348 -9.06 -18.03 -4.55
N LEU A 349 -9.71 -18.86 -5.40
CA LEU A 349 -10.20 -20.18 -5.00
C LEU A 349 -9.06 -21.19 -4.76
N ASP A 350 -7.97 -21.07 -5.52
CA ASP A 350 -6.84 -21.97 -5.42
C ASP A 350 -5.99 -21.69 -4.16
N ASP A 351 -5.74 -20.40 -3.84
CA ASP A 351 -4.82 -19.99 -2.78
C ASP A 351 -5.47 -19.90 -1.40
N PHE A 352 -6.80 -19.69 -1.36
CA PHE A 352 -7.55 -19.47 -0.12
C PHE A 352 -8.70 -20.46 0.00
N LYS A 353 -8.42 -21.65 0.53
CA LYS A 353 -9.42 -22.74 0.62
C LYS A 353 -10.65 -22.40 1.47
N ASP A 354 -10.43 -21.59 2.52
CA ASP A 354 -11.51 -21.08 3.40
C ASP A 354 -11.98 -19.68 2.98
N ASN A 355 -11.87 -19.39 1.69
CA ASN A 355 -12.18 -18.08 1.12
C ASN A 355 -13.61 -17.63 1.44
N LYS A 356 -13.70 -16.44 2.03
CA LYS A 356 -14.97 -15.79 2.38
C LYS A 356 -15.48 -14.81 1.31
N LEU A 357 -14.84 -14.77 0.14
CA LEU A 357 -15.28 -13.95 -0.99
C LEU A 357 -15.96 -14.79 -2.05
N ASP A 358 -17.06 -14.25 -2.58
CA ASP A 358 -17.66 -14.70 -3.82
C ASP A 358 -17.30 -13.71 -4.92
N ILE A 359 -16.59 -14.18 -5.95
CA ILE A 359 -16.19 -13.39 -7.12
C ILE A 359 -16.91 -13.95 -8.33
N ALA A 360 -17.82 -13.17 -8.91
CA ALA A 360 -18.56 -13.55 -10.10
C ALA A 360 -17.72 -13.37 -11.38
N ASP A 361 -18.13 -14.02 -12.47
CA ASP A 361 -17.44 -13.94 -13.77
C ASP A 361 -17.41 -12.52 -14.35
N ASP A 362 -18.36 -11.67 -13.97
CA ASP A 362 -18.39 -10.26 -14.36
C ASP A 362 -17.48 -9.39 -13.49
N GLY A 363 -16.79 -9.97 -12.51
CA GLY A 363 -15.89 -9.29 -11.58
C GLY A 363 -16.57 -8.71 -10.33
N THR A 364 -17.87 -8.92 -10.13
CA THR A 364 -18.54 -8.51 -8.88
C THR A 364 -18.02 -9.34 -7.70
N ILE A 365 -17.69 -8.66 -6.59
CA ILE A 365 -17.15 -9.28 -5.38
C ILE A 365 -18.10 -9.05 -4.22
N LYS A 366 -18.42 -10.11 -3.47
CA LYS A 366 -19.24 -10.03 -2.25
C LYS A 366 -18.67 -10.94 -1.16
N PRO A 367 -18.88 -10.62 0.13
CA PRO A 367 -18.68 -11.59 1.19
C PRO A 367 -19.62 -12.80 0.99
N LYS A 368 -19.13 -14.00 1.20
CA LYS A 368 -19.99 -15.20 1.28
C LYS A 368 -20.88 -15.09 2.52
N LYS A 369 -22.14 -15.49 2.36
CA LYS A 369 -23.11 -15.55 3.46
C LYS A 369 -22.85 -16.74 4.36
#